data_cb9cfe5851f0b605072bad506709276d
#
_entry.id   cb9cfe5851f0b605072bad506709276d
#
_cell.length_a   1.000
_cell.length_b   1.000
_cell.length_c   1.000
_cell.angle_alpha   90.00
_cell.angle_beta   90.00
_cell.angle_gamma   90.00
#
_symmetry.space_group_name_H-M   'P 1'
#
loop_
_entity.id
_entity.type
_entity.pdbx_description
1 polymer ?
#
loop_
_entity_poly.entity_id
_entity_poly.type
_entity_poly.pdbx_seq_one_letter_code
_entity_poly.pdbx_strand_id
1 'polypeptide(L)'
;MTLLLKPKRGGFLRPFGCGWFIWEYLLGKGPYDSPKIDPEIGASQAVIFHDYKLALMRATAFDRATRLEEKKARREQRRVNPDNIERLAHRFLARMPYKAQGCRYHSFVVYFSNIVRLGWVEATGQQEPSSFQDHYPPGQPRKYFRLTKAGRDANDDAWANPLRALYTSNIR
;
A
#
# COMPACT_ATOMS: atom_id res chain seq x y z
N MET A 1 -3.81 13.81 10.32
CA MET A 1 -3.22 12.49 9.96
C MET A 1 -3.58 11.50 11.06
N THR A 2 -4.45 10.58 10.76
CA THR A 2 -4.92 9.59 11.74
C THR A 2 -3.86 8.50 11.89
N LEU A 3 -2.97 8.69 12.86
CA LEU A 3 -1.82 7.83 13.17
C LEU A 3 -2.15 6.55 13.94
N LEU A 4 -3.40 6.13 13.97
CA LEU A 4 -3.85 5.09 14.91
C LEU A 4 -3.86 3.67 14.35
N LEU A 5 -3.46 3.46 13.11
CA LEU A 5 -3.30 2.11 12.61
C LEU A 5 -1.83 1.70 12.79
N LYS A 6 -1.56 0.92 13.83
CA LYS A 6 -0.27 0.22 13.93
C LYS A 6 -0.07 -0.55 12.63
N PRO A 7 0.96 -0.22 11.84
CA PRO A 7 1.20 -0.91 10.58
C PRO A 7 1.42 -2.38 10.87
N LYS A 8 0.59 -3.24 10.30
CA LYS A 8 0.84 -4.66 10.35
C LYS A 8 2.08 -4.97 9.54
N ARG A 9 3.02 -5.67 10.13
CA ARG A 9 4.35 -5.93 9.62
C ARG A 9 4.29 -6.58 8.24
N GLY A 10 4.61 -5.78 7.21
CA GLY A 10 5.02 -6.35 5.94
C GLY A 10 6.51 -6.42 5.92
N GLY A 11 7.10 -7.49 5.50
CA GLY A 11 8.54 -7.73 5.33
C GLY A 11 9.50 -6.91 6.20
N PHE A 12 10.65 -7.40 6.44
CA PHE A 12 11.60 -6.96 7.47
C PHE A 12 11.93 -5.44 7.54
N LEU A 13 11.68 -4.66 6.49
CA LEU A 13 12.04 -3.24 6.42
C LEU A 13 10.89 -2.32 6.00
N ARG A 14 9.67 -2.84 5.92
CA ARG A 14 8.53 -2.04 5.47
C ARG A 14 7.64 -1.64 6.64
N PRO A 15 7.15 -0.39 6.69
CA PRO A 15 6.30 0.08 7.77
C PRO A 15 4.94 -0.63 7.83
N PHE A 16 4.47 -1.20 6.70
CA PHE A 16 3.23 -1.99 6.62
C PHE A 16 3.27 -3.02 5.49
N GLY A 17 2.38 -4.00 5.54
CA GLY A 17 2.30 -5.08 4.56
C GLY A 17 1.56 -4.68 3.29
N CYS A 18 2.00 -5.24 2.15
CA CYS A 18 1.36 -5.03 0.86
C CYS A 18 -0.08 -5.55 0.85
N GLY A 19 -0.34 -6.73 1.39
CA GLY A 19 -1.68 -7.31 1.47
C GLY A 19 -2.64 -6.44 2.29
N TRP A 20 -2.21 -6.01 3.46
CA TRP A 20 -2.97 -5.08 4.29
C TRP A 20 -3.29 -3.78 3.54
N PHE A 21 -2.32 -3.20 2.83
CA PHE A 21 -2.55 -1.99 2.04
C PHE A 21 -3.59 -2.21 0.94
N ILE A 22 -3.48 -3.30 0.17
CA ILE A 22 -4.42 -3.63 -0.89
C ILE A 22 -5.85 -3.74 -0.33
N TRP A 23 -6.00 -4.42 0.79
CA TRP A 23 -7.29 -4.58 1.45
C TRP A 23 -7.91 -3.25 1.87
N GLU A 24 -7.19 -2.45 2.66
CA GLU A 24 -7.65 -1.14 3.13
C GLU A 24 -7.91 -0.17 1.96
N TYR A 25 -7.08 -0.21 0.93
CA TYR A 25 -7.23 0.60 -0.27
C TYR A 25 -8.50 0.24 -1.04
N LEU A 26 -8.73 -1.04 -1.29
CA LEU A 26 -9.91 -1.52 -2.02
C LEU A 26 -11.20 -1.44 -1.19
N LEU A 27 -11.11 -1.33 0.13
CA LEU A 27 -12.25 -0.96 0.99
C LEU A 27 -12.60 0.55 0.89
N GLY A 28 -11.80 1.35 0.19
CA GLY A 28 -12.02 2.78 0.06
C GLY A 28 -11.58 3.61 1.26
N LYS A 29 -10.77 3.07 2.15
CA LYS A 29 -10.35 3.74 3.39
C LYS A 29 -9.22 4.76 3.21
N GLY A 30 -8.51 4.75 2.08
CA GLY A 30 -7.40 5.65 1.81
C GLY A 30 -6.26 5.52 2.82
N PRO A 31 -5.66 4.32 3.00
CA PRO A 31 -4.61 4.10 3.98
C PRO A 31 -3.39 5.00 3.69
N TYR A 32 -2.79 5.57 4.74
CA TYR A 32 -1.64 6.49 4.64
C TYR A 32 -1.84 7.64 3.64
N ASP A 33 -2.99 8.32 3.74
CA ASP A 33 -3.35 9.45 2.87
C ASP A 33 -3.36 9.11 1.38
N SER A 34 -3.52 7.85 1.02
CA SER A 34 -3.78 7.45 -0.35
C SER A 34 -5.20 7.85 -0.78
N PRO A 35 -5.46 7.99 -2.09
CA PRO A 35 -6.80 8.33 -2.57
C PRO A 35 -7.86 7.33 -2.08
N LYS A 36 -9.00 7.84 -1.66
CA LYS A 36 -10.17 7.02 -1.37
C LYS A 36 -10.86 6.68 -2.68
N ILE A 37 -10.98 5.41 -2.96
CA ILE A 37 -11.66 4.90 -4.15
C ILE A 37 -13.07 4.44 -3.80
N ASP A 38 -13.92 4.32 -4.84
CA ASP A 38 -15.21 3.63 -4.70
C ASP A 38 -14.95 2.10 -4.70
N PRO A 39 -15.32 1.38 -3.63
CA PRO A 39 -15.07 -0.07 -3.54
C PRO A 39 -15.75 -0.91 -4.63
N GLU A 40 -16.85 -0.42 -5.19
CA GLU A 40 -17.56 -1.12 -6.26
C GLU A 40 -16.90 -0.94 -7.63
N ILE A 41 -16.30 0.22 -7.86
CA ILE A 41 -15.56 0.51 -9.09
C ILE A 41 -14.18 -0.14 -9.03
N GLY A 42 -13.53 -0.08 -7.88
CA GLY A 42 -12.18 -0.58 -7.69
C GLY A 42 -11.10 0.29 -8.35
N ALA A 43 -9.97 -0.31 -8.64
CA ALA A 43 -8.82 0.36 -9.27
C ALA A 43 -7.97 -0.63 -10.07
N SER A 44 -7.17 -0.10 -10.98
CA SER A 44 -6.19 -0.91 -11.74
C SER A 44 -4.98 -1.28 -10.88
N GLN A 45 -4.32 -2.39 -11.21
CA GLN A 45 -3.08 -2.81 -10.52
C GLN A 45 -2.01 -1.73 -10.54
N ALA A 46 -1.86 -1.01 -11.65
CA ALA A 46 -0.85 0.03 -11.78
C ALA A 46 -1.12 1.20 -10.82
N VAL A 47 -2.38 1.60 -10.66
CA VAL A 47 -2.79 2.66 -9.73
C VAL A 47 -2.60 2.21 -8.29
N ILE A 48 -3.05 1.01 -7.94
CA ILE A 48 -2.87 0.44 -6.59
C ILE A 48 -1.37 0.38 -6.23
N PHE A 49 -0.54 -0.08 -7.15
CA PHE A 49 0.91 -0.13 -6.94
C PHE A 49 1.53 1.25 -6.73
N HIS A 50 1.16 2.22 -7.55
CA HIS A 50 1.66 3.59 -7.44
C HIS A 50 1.29 4.19 -6.07
N ASP A 51 0.03 4.07 -5.68
CA ASP A 51 -0.45 4.60 -4.41
C ASP A 51 0.15 3.85 -3.20
N TYR A 52 0.36 2.54 -3.32
CA TYR A 52 1.12 1.76 -2.34
C TYR A 52 2.54 2.27 -2.17
N LYS A 53 3.23 2.54 -3.26
CA LYS A 53 4.60 3.04 -3.23
C LYS A 53 4.68 4.43 -2.60
N LEU A 54 3.77 5.33 -2.93
CA LEU A 54 3.68 6.65 -2.29
C LEU A 54 3.35 6.55 -0.79
N ALA A 55 2.47 5.63 -0.41
CA ALA A 55 2.16 5.38 0.99
C ALA A 55 3.37 4.86 1.78
N LEU A 56 4.17 3.97 1.19
CA LEU A 56 5.44 3.52 1.78
C LEU A 56 6.42 4.67 1.97
N MET A 57 6.52 5.56 0.99
CA MET A 57 7.38 6.74 1.07
C MET A 57 6.96 7.67 2.21
N ARG A 58 5.66 7.95 2.34
CA ARG A 58 5.11 8.77 3.43
C ARG A 58 5.37 8.14 4.80
N ALA A 59 5.07 6.86 4.95
CA ALA A 59 5.28 6.14 6.20
C ALA A 59 6.76 6.08 6.60
N THR A 60 7.65 5.85 5.65
CA THR A 60 9.10 5.85 5.89
C THR A 60 9.62 7.22 6.32
N ALA A 61 9.17 8.28 5.64
CA ALA A 61 9.54 9.66 5.98
C ALA A 61 9.06 10.04 7.39
N PHE A 62 7.84 9.65 7.73
CA PHE A 62 7.26 9.90 9.06
C PHE A 62 7.99 9.15 10.16
N ASP A 63 8.29 7.87 9.96
CA ASP A 63 9.02 7.04 10.91
C ASP A 63 10.41 7.59 11.21
N ARG A 64 11.13 8.02 10.16
CA ARG A 64 12.42 8.68 10.29
C ARG A 64 12.32 10.00 11.05
N ALA A 65 11.32 10.80 10.75
CA ALA A 65 11.07 12.08 11.42
C ALA A 65 10.78 11.87 12.91
N THR A 66 9.95 10.90 13.24
CA THR A 66 9.60 10.55 14.63
C THR A 66 10.84 10.16 15.43
N ARG A 67 11.66 9.25 14.90
CA ARG A 67 12.90 8.82 15.57
C ARG A 67 13.87 9.96 15.83
N LEU A 68 14.00 10.89 14.86
CA LEU A 68 14.88 12.05 15.03
C LEU A 68 14.34 13.02 16.08
N GLU A 69 13.05 13.31 16.07
CA GLU A 69 12.43 14.18 17.05
C GLU A 69 12.50 13.58 18.46
N GLU A 70 12.21 12.30 18.62
CA GLU A 70 12.35 11.60 19.89
C GLU A 70 13.78 11.66 20.44
N LYS A 71 14.78 11.44 19.60
CA LYS A 71 16.20 11.53 19.97
C LYS A 71 16.55 12.95 20.43
N LYS A 72 16.06 13.97 19.72
CA LYS A 72 16.29 15.36 20.06
C LYS A 72 15.60 15.75 21.36
N ALA A 73 14.34 15.38 21.50
CA ALA A 73 13.55 15.65 22.69
C ALA A 73 14.19 15.05 23.97
N ARG A 74 14.73 13.82 23.88
CA ARG A 74 15.47 13.18 24.99
C ARG A 74 16.73 13.98 25.36
N ARG A 75 17.50 14.43 24.38
CA ARG A 75 18.70 15.23 24.64
C ARG A 75 18.39 16.57 25.29
N GLU A 76 17.30 17.18 24.88
CA GLU A 76 16.85 18.49 25.36
C GLU A 76 15.93 18.40 26.59
N GLN A 77 15.68 17.19 27.09
CA GLN A 77 14.82 16.92 28.25
C GLN A 77 13.42 17.57 28.12
N ARG A 78 12.86 17.58 26.93
CA ARG A 78 11.55 18.13 26.61
C ARG A 78 10.62 17.05 26.04
N ARG A 79 9.35 17.39 25.93
CA ARG A 79 8.36 16.55 25.26
C ARG A 79 8.61 16.52 23.75
N VAL A 80 8.22 15.40 23.14
CA VAL A 80 8.17 15.25 21.68
C VAL A 80 7.19 16.27 21.10
N ASN A 81 7.59 16.97 20.05
CA ASN A 81 6.76 17.95 19.36
C ASN A 81 6.22 17.37 18.05
N PRO A 82 4.88 17.15 17.95
CA PRO A 82 4.26 16.62 16.72
C PRO A 82 4.49 17.51 15.49
N ASP A 83 4.50 18.83 15.65
CA ASP A 83 4.70 19.78 14.54
C ASP A 83 6.11 19.63 13.94
N ASN A 84 7.11 19.35 14.78
CA ASN A 84 8.45 19.07 14.30
C ASN A 84 8.52 17.76 13.51
N ILE A 85 7.80 16.73 13.95
CA ILE A 85 7.71 15.46 13.23
C ILE A 85 7.12 15.69 11.85
N GLU A 86 6.00 16.38 11.77
CA GLU A 86 5.32 16.66 10.51
C GLU A 86 6.21 17.45 9.54
N ARG A 87 6.83 18.53 10.02
CA ARG A 87 7.77 19.34 9.23
C ARG A 87 8.96 18.53 8.73
N LEU A 88 9.54 17.68 9.57
CA LEU A 88 10.66 16.82 9.18
C LEU A 88 10.23 15.75 8.18
N ALA A 89 9.04 15.15 8.38
CA ALA A 89 8.49 14.17 7.45
C ALA A 89 8.27 14.76 6.06
N HIS A 90 7.69 15.95 5.96
CA HIS A 90 7.56 16.67 4.69
C HIS A 90 8.90 16.92 4.01
N ARG A 91 9.91 17.34 4.77
CA ARG A 91 11.26 17.56 4.24
C ARG A 91 11.89 16.28 3.72
N PHE A 92 11.76 15.17 4.44
CA PHE A 92 12.29 13.89 4.00
C PHE A 92 11.57 13.37 2.76
N LEU A 93 10.22 13.47 2.74
CA LEU A 93 9.42 13.05 1.60
C LEU A 93 9.79 13.82 0.32
N ALA A 94 9.96 15.14 0.42
CA ALA A 94 10.35 15.98 -0.72
C ALA A 94 11.72 15.61 -1.34
N ARG A 95 12.60 15.03 -0.55
CA ARG A 95 13.95 14.62 -0.99
C ARG A 95 14.07 13.14 -1.32
N MET A 96 13.02 12.35 -1.06
CA MET A 96 13.07 10.91 -1.24
C MET A 96 12.81 10.55 -2.72
N PRO A 97 13.77 9.91 -3.40
CA PRO A 97 13.56 9.50 -4.78
C PRO A 97 12.56 8.34 -4.85
N TYR A 98 11.65 8.41 -5.80
CA TYR A 98 10.64 7.38 -6.03
C TYR A 98 11.26 5.98 -6.24
N LYS A 99 12.41 5.91 -6.89
CA LYS A 99 13.14 4.65 -7.12
C LYS A 99 13.83 4.07 -5.88
N ALA A 100 14.02 4.85 -4.82
CA ALA A 100 14.68 4.38 -3.60
C ALA A 100 13.85 3.37 -2.80
N GLN A 101 12.54 3.31 -3.03
CA GLN A 101 11.69 2.31 -2.43
C GLN A 101 11.89 0.97 -3.16
N GLY A 102 12.41 -0.03 -2.46
CA GLY A 102 12.73 -1.36 -2.99
C GLY A 102 11.54 -2.20 -3.46
N CYS A 103 10.43 -1.56 -3.82
CA CYS A 103 9.23 -2.22 -4.33
C CYS A 103 9.23 -2.18 -5.86
N ARG A 104 9.31 -3.35 -6.48
CA ARG A 104 9.29 -3.50 -7.94
C ARG A 104 7.88 -3.82 -8.42
N TYR A 105 7.45 -3.21 -9.51
CA TYR A 105 6.14 -3.46 -10.11
C TYR A 105 5.92 -4.95 -10.46
N HIS A 106 6.91 -5.61 -11.03
CA HIS A 106 6.82 -7.03 -11.33
C HIS A 106 6.53 -7.89 -10.08
N SER A 107 7.22 -7.64 -8.99
CA SER A 107 6.98 -8.36 -7.72
C SER A 107 5.59 -8.10 -7.17
N PHE A 108 5.10 -6.87 -7.31
CA PHE A 108 3.74 -6.52 -6.92
C PHE A 108 2.70 -7.25 -7.76
N VAL A 109 2.88 -7.31 -9.08
CA VAL A 109 1.96 -8.02 -9.99
C VAL A 109 1.87 -9.50 -9.65
N VAL A 110 3.01 -10.16 -9.38
CA VAL A 110 3.03 -11.57 -8.95
C VAL A 110 2.28 -11.75 -7.63
N TYR A 111 2.54 -10.90 -6.66
CA TYR A 111 1.87 -10.92 -5.36
C TYR A 111 0.35 -10.71 -5.51
N PHE A 112 -0.06 -9.71 -6.29
CA PHE A 112 -1.47 -9.40 -6.56
C PHE A 112 -2.18 -10.56 -7.27
N SER A 113 -1.52 -11.20 -8.23
CA SER A 113 -2.04 -12.38 -8.93
C SER A 113 -2.36 -13.53 -7.96
N ASN A 114 -1.55 -13.72 -6.91
CA ASN A 114 -1.83 -14.71 -5.88
C ASN A 114 -3.08 -14.36 -5.06
N ILE A 115 -3.31 -13.08 -4.79
CA ILE A 115 -4.54 -12.62 -4.10
C ILE A 115 -5.77 -12.86 -4.99
N VAL A 116 -5.66 -12.64 -6.30
CA VAL A 116 -6.73 -12.98 -7.26
C VAL A 116 -6.99 -14.48 -7.27
N ARG A 117 -5.96 -15.32 -7.26
CA ARG A 117 -6.09 -16.79 -7.18
C ARG A 117 -6.75 -17.28 -5.89
N LEU A 118 -6.57 -16.58 -4.78
CA LEU A 118 -7.29 -16.85 -3.53
C LEU A 118 -8.79 -16.53 -3.62
N GLY A 119 -9.21 -15.81 -4.65
CA GLY A 119 -10.59 -15.36 -4.79
C GLY A 119 -10.94 -14.17 -3.89
N TRP A 120 -9.97 -13.44 -3.36
CA TRP A 120 -10.20 -12.26 -2.52
C TRP A 120 -10.36 -10.97 -3.31
N VAL A 121 -9.85 -10.95 -4.53
CA VAL A 121 -9.93 -9.85 -5.47
C VAL A 121 -10.37 -10.39 -6.82
N GLU A 122 -11.24 -9.65 -7.50
CA GLU A 122 -11.76 -10.01 -8.83
C GLU A 122 -11.69 -8.82 -9.80
N ALA A 123 -11.60 -9.11 -11.08
CA ALA A 123 -11.76 -8.10 -12.12
C ALA A 123 -13.24 -7.67 -12.21
N THR A 124 -13.47 -6.35 -12.32
CA THR A 124 -14.84 -5.79 -12.39
C THR A 124 -15.44 -5.84 -13.80
N GLY A 125 -14.63 -6.13 -14.83
CA GLY A 125 -15.01 -5.97 -16.22
C GLY A 125 -14.82 -4.56 -16.77
N GLN A 126 -14.59 -3.58 -15.92
CA GLN A 126 -14.24 -2.22 -16.36
C GLN A 126 -12.77 -2.16 -16.80
N GLN A 127 -12.54 -1.38 -17.85
CA GLN A 127 -11.22 -1.15 -18.41
C GLN A 127 -11.08 0.33 -18.74
N GLU A 128 -9.86 0.83 -18.62
CA GLU A 128 -9.50 2.15 -19.12
C GLU A 128 -8.35 2.06 -20.12
N PRO A 129 -8.24 3.00 -21.05
CA PRO A 129 -7.08 3.09 -21.94
C PRO A 129 -5.80 3.15 -21.12
N SER A 130 -4.79 2.38 -21.53
CA SER A 130 -3.46 2.50 -20.95
C SER A 130 -2.90 3.89 -21.25
N SER A 131 -2.17 4.49 -20.32
CA SER A 131 -1.41 5.72 -20.55
C SER A 131 -0.33 5.59 -21.65
N PHE A 132 -0.05 4.37 -22.08
CA PHE A 132 0.85 4.05 -23.18
C PHE A 132 0.13 3.80 -24.51
N GLN A 133 -1.17 4.07 -24.61
CA GLN A 133 -1.92 3.86 -25.85
C GLN A 133 -1.47 4.76 -27.00
N ASP A 134 -0.90 5.92 -26.70
CA ASP A 134 -0.32 6.82 -27.70
C ASP A 134 1.00 6.31 -28.28
N HIS A 135 1.54 5.24 -27.73
CA HIS A 135 2.75 4.58 -28.21
C HIS A 135 2.40 3.42 -29.12
N TYR A 136 3.22 3.22 -30.13
CA TYR A 136 3.06 2.06 -31.02
C TYR A 136 4.01 0.93 -30.61
N PRO A 137 3.54 -0.33 -30.43
CA PRO A 137 2.13 -0.76 -30.44
C PRO A 137 1.36 -0.28 -29.21
N PRO A 138 0.02 -0.11 -29.29
CA PRO A 138 -0.80 0.31 -28.17
C PRO A 138 -0.66 -0.65 -26.99
N GLY A 139 -0.57 -0.10 -25.79
CA GLY A 139 -0.54 -0.90 -24.56
C GLY A 139 -1.89 -1.59 -24.29
N GLN A 140 -1.86 -2.69 -23.52
CA GLN A 140 -3.07 -3.36 -23.07
C GLN A 140 -3.94 -2.42 -22.20
N PRO A 141 -5.28 -2.44 -22.35
CA PRO A 141 -6.16 -1.70 -21.48
C PRO A 141 -5.94 -2.10 -20.01
N ARG A 142 -6.03 -1.14 -19.10
CA ARG A 142 -5.94 -1.39 -17.67
C ARG A 142 -7.26 -1.95 -17.17
N LYS A 143 -7.23 -3.14 -16.59
CA LYS A 143 -8.37 -3.77 -15.94
C LYS A 143 -8.52 -3.25 -14.51
N TYR A 144 -9.75 -3.03 -14.08
CA TYR A 144 -10.08 -2.67 -12.71
C TYR A 144 -10.35 -3.92 -11.87
N PHE A 145 -9.96 -3.85 -10.63
CA PHE A 145 -10.13 -4.90 -9.63
C PHE A 145 -10.84 -4.37 -8.39
N ARG A 146 -11.63 -5.21 -7.77
CA ARG A 146 -12.31 -4.94 -6.51
C ARG A 146 -12.23 -6.14 -5.57
N LEU A 147 -12.55 -5.94 -4.30
CA LEU A 147 -12.68 -7.04 -3.35
C LEU A 147 -13.91 -7.89 -3.65
N THR A 148 -13.75 -9.21 -3.54
CA THR A 148 -14.87 -10.14 -3.45
C THR A 148 -15.46 -10.12 -2.04
N LYS A 149 -16.61 -10.81 -1.84
CA LYS A 149 -17.14 -11.04 -0.49
C LYS A 149 -16.10 -11.73 0.40
N ALA A 150 -15.45 -12.77 -0.11
CA ALA A 150 -14.41 -13.49 0.62
C ALA A 150 -13.24 -12.58 1.03
N GLY A 151 -12.82 -11.69 0.16
CA GLY A 151 -11.76 -10.71 0.46
C GLY A 151 -12.18 -9.69 1.53
N ARG A 152 -13.42 -9.25 1.50
CA ARG A 152 -13.97 -8.34 2.53
C ARG A 152 -14.08 -9.01 3.90
N ASP A 153 -14.49 -10.27 3.93
CA ASP A 153 -14.74 -11.03 5.17
C ASP A 153 -13.46 -11.62 5.77
N ALA A 154 -12.38 -11.72 5.00
CA ALA A 154 -11.08 -12.18 5.50
C ALA A 154 -10.56 -11.23 6.59
N ASN A 155 -10.03 -11.82 7.67
CA ASN A 155 -9.56 -11.07 8.81
C ASN A 155 -8.19 -10.42 8.58
N ASP A 156 -7.81 -9.57 9.50
CA ASP A 156 -6.53 -8.88 9.51
C ASP A 156 -5.32 -9.80 9.39
N ASP A 157 -5.35 -10.94 10.09
CA ASP A 157 -4.22 -11.88 10.10
C ASP A 157 -4.06 -12.58 8.74
N ALA A 158 -5.17 -12.87 8.07
CA ALA A 158 -5.16 -13.41 6.72
C ALA A 158 -4.57 -12.39 5.73
N TRP A 159 -5.00 -11.14 5.79
CA TRP A 159 -4.46 -10.07 4.94
C TRP A 159 -3.03 -9.65 5.28
N ALA A 160 -2.56 -9.90 6.49
CA ALA A 160 -1.16 -9.71 6.85
C ALA A 160 -0.22 -10.68 6.10
N ASN A 161 -0.69 -11.87 5.78
CA ASN A 161 0.07 -12.86 4.99
C ASN A 161 -0.85 -13.68 4.07
N PRO A 162 -1.34 -13.12 2.97
CA PRO A 162 -2.23 -13.81 2.04
C PRO A 162 -1.63 -15.09 1.44
N LEU A 163 -0.32 -15.13 1.23
CA LEU A 163 0.35 -16.30 0.66
C LEU A 163 0.24 -17.54 1.55
N ARG A 164 0.18 -17.35 2.87
CA ARG A 164 -0.05 -18.47 3.79
C ARG A 164 -1.38 -19.18 3.51
N ALA A 165 -2.42 -18.45 3.15
CA ALA A 165 -3.71 -19.02 2.82
C ALA A 165 -3.67 -19.90 1.56
N LEU A 166 -2.81 -19.57 0.58
CA LEU A 166 -2.60 -20.40 -0.61
C LEU A 166 -1.97 -21.76 -0.27
N TYR A 167 -1.02 -21.78 0.64
CA TYR A 167 -0.34 -23.02 1.02
C TYR A 167 -1.23 -23.92 1.89
N THR A 168 -2.07 -23.36 2.74
CA THR A 168 -2.99 -24.14 3.60
C THR A 168 -4.19 -24.69 2.85
N SER A 169 -4.64 -24.05 1.76
CA SER A 169 -5.75 -24.55 0.94
C SER A 169 -5.35 -25.73 0.03
N ASN A 170 -4.06 -25.93 -0.21
CA ASN A 170 -3.58 -27.04 -1.03
C ASN A 170 -3.32 -28.36 -0.24
N ILE A 171 -3.63 -28.38 1.06
CA ILE A 171 -3.43 -29.55 1.95
C ILE A 171 -4.76 -30.28 2.26
N ARG A 172 -5.84 -29.96 1.54
CA ARG A 172 -7.11 -30.67 1.67
C ARG A 172 -7.37 -31.56 0.48
#